data_6071345e67ef40f136bac16c56e6d6da
#
_entry.id   6071345e67ef40f136bac16c56e6d6da
#
_cell.length_a   1.000
_cell.length_b   1.000
_cell.length_c   1.000
_cell.angle_alpha   90.00
_cell.angle_beta   90.00
_cell.angle_gamma   90.00
#
_symmetry.space_group_name_H-M   'P 1'
#
loop_
_entity.id
_entity.type
_entity.pdbx_description
1 polymer ?
#
loop_
_entity_poly.entity_id
_entity_poly.type
_entity_poly.pdbx_seq_one_letter_code
_entity_poly.pdbx_strand_id
1 'polypeptide(L)'
;MSRNVRELRCTPEDVFRVLGDGWLYPSWVVGASRMREVDEAWPQQGAELHHSVGVWPLLINDKTVVEQCDPPRRMVLRAHGWPLGEARVTIDIKPRGERCVVRIQEEPIAGPGMLVPAPIMDLLLHWRNDETLHRLAYLAEGMGQRSSEQSTGEREMQANGEKGPKTG
;
A
#
# COMPACT_ATOMS: atom_id res chain seq x y z
N MET A 1 14.24 -6.58 12.82
CA MET A 1 12.97 -5.86 12.67
C MET A 1 13.26 -4.53 11.99
N SER A 2 12.84 -4.38 10.75
CA SER A 2 13.01 -3.12 10.00
C SER A 2 11.82 -2.18 10.26
N ARG A 3 12.10 -0.88 10.35
CA ARG A 3 11.09 0.16 10.56
C ARG A 3 11.40 1.38 9.68
N ASN A 4 10.50 1.68 8.76
CA ASN A 4 10.59 2.83 7.87
C ASN A 4 9.37 3.73 8.07
N VAL A 5 9.59 5.05 7.98
CA VAL A 5 8.54 6.06 8.16
C VAL A 5 8.66 7.11 7.08
N ARG A 6 7.53 7.52 6.50
CA ARG A 6 7.47 8.58 5.49
C ARG A 6 6.24 9.47 5.68
N GLU A 7 6.39 10.76 5.52
CA GLU A 7 5.28 11.70 5.41
C GLU A 7 4.82 11.79 3.95
N LEU A 8 3.50 11.70 3.72
CA LEU A 8 2.85 11.77 2.42
C LEU A 8 1.95 13.01 2.35
N ARG A 9 1.89 13.65 1.16
CA ARG A 9 1.06 14.82 0.87
C ARG A 9 -0.33 14.42 0.38
N CYS A 10 -0.99 13.56 1.17
CA CYS A 10 -2.34 13.06 0.91
C CYS A 10 -2.98 12.65 2.24
N THR A 11 -4.26 12.33 2.21
CA THR A 11 -5.02 11.87 3.39
C THR A 11 -4.75 10.40 3.69
N PRO A 12 -5.03 9.92 4.92
CA PRO A 12 -5.00 8.48 5.23
C PRO A 12 -5.91 7.66 4.32
N GLU A 13 -7.05 8.21 3.91
CA GLU A 13 -8.03 7.59 3.03
C GLU A 13 -7.47 7.37 1.63
N ASP A 14 -6.65 8.30 1.11
CA ASP A 14 -5.98 8.15 -0.18
C ASP A 14 -4.97 6.99 -0.15
N VAL A 15 -4.20 6.89 0.93
CA VAL A 15 -3.28 5.76 1.14
C VAL A 15 -4.06 4.45 1.22
N PHE A 16 -5.15 4.44 1.99
CA PHE A 16 -5.93 3.23 2.18
C PHE A 16 -6.65 2.79 0.90
N ARG A 17 -6.98 3.72 0.01
CA ARG A 17 -7.54 3.43 -1.32
C ARG A 17 -6.54 2.66 -2.18
N VAL A 18 -5.24 2.98 -2.09
CA VAL A 18 -4.17 2.21 -2.77
C VAL A 18 -4.01 0.82 -2.14
N LEU A 19 -3.99 0.73 -0.80
CA LEU A 19 -3.86 -0.54 -0.08
C LEU A 19 -5.07 -1.46 -0.29
N GLY A 20 -6.26 -0.87 -0.42
CA GLY A 20 -7.53 -1.55 -0.67
C GLY A 20 -7.70 -2.09 -2.09
N ASP A 21 -6.91 -1.63 -3.04
CA ASP A 21 -6.87 -2.18 -4.39
C ASP A 21 -5.75 -3.21 -4.50
N GLY A 22 -6.11 -4.48 -4.35
CA GLY A 22 -5.15 -5.59 -4.41
C GLY A 22 -4.43 -5.72 -5.75
N TRP A 23 -5.03 -5.23 -6.85
CA TRP A 23 -4.38 -5.24 -8.17
C TRP A 23 -3.21 -4.27 -8.26
N LEU A 24 -3.19 -3.23 -7.42
CA LEU A 24 -2.07 -2.28 -7.32
C LEU A 24 -0.89 -2.82 -6.49
N TYR A 25 -1.02 -3.97 -5.84
CA TYR A 25 0.01 -4.53 -4.96
C TYR A 25 1.42 -4.56 -5.58
N PRO A 26 1.65 -5.03 -6.82
CA PRO A 26 2.98 -5.04 -7.43
C PRO A 26 3.51 -3.64 -7.76
N SER A 27 2.63 -2.64 -7.82
CA SER A 27 3.03 -1.27 -8.16
C SER A 27 3.73 -0.57 -7.00
N TRP A 28 3.47 -0.99 -5.76
CA TRP A 28 4.08 -0.40 -4.57
C TRP A 28 4.94 -1.38 -3.75
N VAL A 29 4.67 -2.67 -3.78
CA VAL A 29 5.47 -3.68 -3.07
C VAL A 29 6.68 -4.09 -3.90
N VAL A 30 7.87 -3.77 -3.40
CA VAL A 30 9.13 -4.16 -4.06
C VAL A 30 9.32 -5.67 -3.98
N GLY A 31 9.52 -6.29 -5.15
CA GLY A 31 9.69 -7.75 -5.29
C GLY A 31 8.45 -8.46 -5.82
N ALA A 32 7.26 -7.92 -5.62
CA ALA A 32 6.06 -8.42 -6.30
C ALA A 32 6.11 -8.01 -7.78
N SER A 33 5.97 -8.96 -8.70
CA SER A 33 6.14 -8.72 -10.15
C SER A 33 4.86 -8.90 -10.96
N ARG A 34 3.97 -9.81 -10.56
CA ARG A 34 2.75 -10.12 -11.30
C ARG A 34 1.64 -10.54 -10.34
N MET A 35 0.47 -9.89 -10.45
CA MET A 35 -0.75 -10.38 -9.81
C MET A 35 -1.34 -11.54 -10.61
N ARG A 36 -1.82 -12.54 -9.89
CA ARG A 36 -2.49 -13.72 -10.46
C ARG A 36 -3.96 -13.74 -10.07
N GLU A 37 -4.24 -13.39 -8.81
CA GLU A 37 -5.58 -13.43 -8.26
C GLU A 37 -5.68 -12.48 -7.05
N VAL A 38 -6.81 -11.84 -6.90
CA VAL A 38 -7.18 -11.01 -5.76
C VAL A 38 -8.50 -11.54 -5.23
N ASP A 39 -8.54 -11.92 -3.96
CA ASP A 39 -9.78 -12.33 -3.29
C ASP A 39 -10.81 -11.19 -3.35
N GLU A 40 -12.07 -11.50 -3.67
CA GLU A 40 -13.17 -10.53 -3.69
C GLU A 40 -13.39 -9.84 -2.34
N ALA A 41 -13.03 -10.53 -1.25
CA ALA A 41 -13.10 -9.97 0.10
C ALA A 41 -11.94 -9.03 0.45
N TRP A 42 -10.94 -8.84 -0.43
CA TRP A 42 -9.85 -7.92 -0.17
C TRP A 42 -10.35 -6.48 0.05
N PRO A 43 -9.88 -5.75 1.06
CA PRO A 43 -8.79 -6.02 2.02
C PRO A 43 -9.27 -6.53 3.40
N GLN A 44 -10.36 -7.28 3.47
CA GLN A 44 -10.88 -7.78 4.74
C GLN A 44 -9.93 -8.82 5.35
N GLN A 45 -10.02 -8.97 6.69
CA GLN A 45 -9.24 -9.97 7.41
C GLN A 45 -9.49 -11.38 6.86
N GLY A 46 -8.42 -12.12 6.59
CA GLY A 46 -8.43 -13.45 6.00
C GLY A 46 -8.38 -13.48 4.48
N ALA A 47 -8.61 -12.35 3.80
CA ALA A 47 -8.51 -12.27 2.34
C ALA A 47 -7.06 -12.46 1.86
N GLU A 48 -6.90 -13.05 0.68
CA GLU A 48 -5.61 -13.41 0.10
C GLU A 48 -5.34 -12.68 -1.22
N LEU A 49 -4.07 -12.40 -1.46
CA LEU A 49 -3.53 -12.02 -2.76
C LEU A 49 -2.59 -13.11 -3.25
N HIS A 50 -2.75 -13.55 -4.48
CA HIS A 50 -1.84 -14.46 -5.15
C HIS A 50 -1.01 -13.69 -6.17
N HIS A 51 0.29 -13.67 -5.98
CA HIS A 51 1.22 -12.92 -6.83
C HIS A 51 2.46 -13.74 -7.14
N SER A 52 3.29 -13.26 -8.06
CA SER A 52 4.61 -13.82 -8.30
C SER A 52 5.68 -12.86 -7.78
N VAL A 53 6.75 -13.43 -7.25
CA VAL A 53 7.92 -12.69 -6.75
C VAL A 53 9.12 -13.07 -7.59
N GLY A 54 10.00 -12.11 -7.86
CA GLY A 54 11.23 -12.33 -8.60
C GLY A 54 11.26 -11.69 -9.99
N VAL A 55 12.29 -12.06 -10.75
CA VAL A 55 12.56 -11.56 -12.12
C VAL A 55 12.57 -12.75 -13.07
N TRP A 56 11.93 -12.58 -14.23
CA TRP A 56 11.95 -13.63 -15.26
C TRP A 56 13.39 -14.05 -15.63
N PRO A 57 13.70 -15.35 -15.73
CA PRO A 57 12.80 -16.51 -15.68
C PRO A 57 12.56 -17.09 -14.28
N LEU A 58 13.14 -16.50 -13.21
CA LEU A 58 13.07 -17.00 -11.83
C LEU A 58 11.86 -16.38 -11.08
N LEU A 59 10.65 -16.66 -11.58
CA LEU A 59 9.42 -16.25 -10.92
C LEU A 59 8.93 -17.35 -9.99
N ILE A 60 8.62 -16.97 -8.75
CA ILE A 60 8.09 -17.83 -7.71
C ILE A 60 6.67 -17.37 -7.39
N ASN A 61 5.74 -18.32 -7.35
CA ASN A 61 4.38 -18.05 -6.95
C ASN A 61 4.31 -17.93 -5.43
N ASP A 62 3.70 -16.86 -4.97
CA ASP A 62 3.61 -16.53 -3.57
C ASP A 62 2.23 -15.97 -3.23
N LYS A 63 1.95 -15.80 -1.94
CA LYS A 63 0.71 -15.22 -1.46
C LYS A 63 0.92 -14.26 -0.30
N THR A 64 -0.01 -13.35 -0.14
CA THR A 64 -0.09 -12.45 1.00
C THR A 64 -1.50 -12.53 1.57
N VAL A 65 -1.61 -12.64 2.89
CA VAL A 65 -2.87 -12.76 3.63
C VAL A 65 -3.05 -11.54 4.52
N VAL A 66 -4.27 -11.00 4.59
CA VAL A 66 -4.60 -9.93 5.54
C VAL A 66 -4.80 -10.52 6.93
N GLU A 67 -3.93 -10.20 7.88
CA GLU A 67 -4.09 -10.58 9.29
C GLU A 67 -5.01 -9.62 10.06
N GLN A 68 -4.94 -8.32 9.73
CA GLN A 68 -5.77 -7.29 10.31
C GLN A 68 -6.00 -6.15 9.33
N CYS A 69 -7.22 -5.61 9.31
CA CYS A 69 -7.57 -4.43 8.53
C CYS A 69 -8.44 -3.49 9.37
N ASP A 70 -7.93 -2.27 9.61
CA ASP A 70 -8.61 -1.18 10.33
C ASP A 70 -8.48 0.12 9.53
N PRO A 71 -9.36 0.31 8.51
CA PRO A 71 -9.32 1.51 7.67
C PRO A 71 -9.66 2.79 8.45
N PRO A 72 -9.05 3.92 8.16
CA PRO A 72 -7.89 4.12 7.28
C PRO A 72 -6.56 4.10 8.03
N ARG A 73 -6.48 3.42 9.19
CA ARG A 73 -5.40 3.57 10.18
C ARG A 73 -4.34 2.49 10.12
N ARG A 74 -4.74 1.25 9.83
CA ARG A 74 -3.85 0.10 9.97
C ARG A 74 -4.20 -1.05 9.06
N MET A 75 -3.16 -1.67 8.50
CA MET A 75 -3.23 -2.95 7.81
C MET A 75 -2.06 -3.82 8.26
N VAL A 76 -2.32 -5.08 8.57
CA VAL A 76 -1.30 -6.08 8.89
C VAL A 76 -1.40 -7.21 7.88
N LEU A 77 -0.31 -7.49 7.22
CA LEU A 77 -0.19 -8.48 6.17
C LEU A 77 0.79 -9.58 6.62
N ARG A 78 0.46 -10.84 6.29
CA ARG A 78 1.41 -11.93 6.31
C ARG A 78 1.82 -12.22 4.88
N ALA A 79 3.04 -11.85 4.55
CA ALA A 79 3.64 -12.12 3.25
C ALA A 79 4.46 -13.42 3.32
N HIS A 80 4.21 -14.31 2.37
CA HIS A 80 5.06 -15.45 2.14
C HIS A 80 6.19 -15.01 1.20
N GLY A 81 7.39 -15.49 1.40
CA GLY A 81 8.58 -15.04 0.65
C GLY A 81 9.55 -16.21 0.44
N TRP A 82 9.14 -17.20 -0.36
CA TRP A 82 10.05 -18.32 -0.65
C TRP A 82 11.33 -17.82 -1.34
N PRO A 83 12.54 -18.30 -0.97
CA PRO A 83 12.86 -19.34 0.03
C PRO A 83 13.05 -18.80 1.45
N LEU A 84 12.89 -17.51 1.70
CA LEU A 84 13.22 -16.88 2.99
C LEU A 84 12.22 -17.18 4.10
N GLY A 85 10.99 -17.55 3.74
CA GLY A 85 9.94 -17.90 4.69
C GLY A 85 8.80 -16.91 4.72
N GLU A 86 8.33 -16.57 5.92
CA GLU A 86 7.19 -15.67 6.12
C GLU A 86 7.61 -14.41 6.88
N ALA A 87 7.02 -13.29 6.51
CA ALA A 87 7.19 -12.01 7.19
C ALA A 87 5.83 -11.39 7.53
N ARG A 88 5.75 -10.77 8.69
CA ARG A 88 4.64 -9.90 9.05
C ARG A 88 4.99 -8.47 8.69
N VAL A 89 4.11 -7.84 7.91
CA VAL A 89 4.24 -6.44 7.49
C VAL A 89 3.12 -5.65 8.14
N THR A 90 3.46 -4.73 9.03
CA THR A 90 2.50 -3.81 9.67
C THR A 90 2.61 -2.45 9.03
N ILE A 91 1.50 -1.94 8.52
CA ILE A 91 1.38 -0.61 7.93
C ILE A 91 0.47 0.21 8.84
N ASP A 92 1.04 1.22 9.50
CA ASP A 92 0.30 2.17 10.31
C ASP A 92 0.23 3.54 9.60
N ILE A 93 -0.95 4.15 9.59
CA ILE A 93 -1.20 5.43 8.95
C ILE A 93 -1.75 6.38 10.01
N LYS A 94 -1.11 7.54 10.17
CA LYS A 94 -1.53 8.57 11.12
C LYS A 94 -1.79 9.89 10.41
N PRO A 95 -2.96 10.51 10.61
CA PRO A 95 -3.26 11.82 10.05
C PRO A 95 -2.33 12.88 10.64
N ARG A 96 -1.98 13.89 9.80
CA ARG A 96 -1.17 15.05 10.19
C ARG A 96 -1.66 16.30 9.41
N GLY A 97 -2.78 16.90 9.85
CA GLY A 97 -3.45 17.95 9.10
C GLY A 97 -3.96 17.41 7.74
N GLU A 98 -3.60 18.08 6.66
CA GLU A 98 -3.92 17.64 5.28
C GLU A 98 -2.98 16.56 4.73
N ARG A 99 -2.07 16.07 5.57
CA ARG A 99 -1.07 15.06 5.24
C ARG A 99 -1.26 13.83 6.12
N CYS A 100 -0.48 12.80 5.85
CA CYS A 100 -0.39 11.65 6.74
C CYS A 100 1.05 11.16 6.88
N VAL A 101 1.28 10.39 7.93
CA VAL A 101 2.54 9.70 8.15
C VAL A 101 2.29 8.21 8.08
N VAL A 102 2.97 7.54 7.16
CA VAL A 102 2.91 6.10 6.98
C VAL A 102 4.16 5.47 7.57
N ARG A 103 3.97 4.43 8.37
CA ARG A 103 5.02 3.61 8.94
C ARG A 103 4.86 2.18 8.48
N ILE A 104 5.91 1.62 7.92
CA ILE A 104 6.01 0.18 7.63
C ILE A 104 6.98 -0.45 8.63
N GLN A 105 6.55 -1.54 9.25
CA GLN A 105 7.37 -2.41 10.07
C GLN A 105 7.30 -3.82 9.50
N GLU A 106 8.45 -4.43 9.34
CA GLU A 106 8.57 -5.79 8.83
C GLU A 106 9.43 -6.64 9.74
N GLU A 107 8.91 -7.81 10.06
CA GLU A 107 9.59 -8.81 10.87
C GLU A 107 9.45 -10.19 10.24
N PRO A 108 10.55 -10.96 10.08
CA PRO A 108 10.47 -12.37 9.72
C PRO A 108 9.82 -13.15 10.87
N ILE A 109 8.84 -13.99 10.56
CA ILE A 109 8.10 -14.79 11.55
C ILE A 109 8.29 -16.29 11.39
N ALA A 110 8.72 -16.76 10.22
CA ALA A 110 9.01 -18.15 9.95
C ALA A 110 10.02 -18.33 8.80
N GLY A 111 10.74 -19.44 8.81
CA GLY A 111 11.61 -19.87 7.71
C GLY A 111 13.07 -19.48 7.83
N PRO A 112 13.89 -19.82 6.80
CA PRO A 112 15.34 -19.59 6.80
C PRO A 112 15.77 -18.12 6.95
N GLY A 113 14.89 -17.17 6.61
CA GLY A 113 15.16 -15.74 6.80
C GLY A 113 15.46 -15.36 8.26
N MET A 114 14.95 -16.13 9.23
CA MET A 114 15.27 -15.95 10.65
C MET A 114 16.74 -16.28 11.01
N LEU A 115 17.43 -17.03 10.14
CA LEU A 115 18.83 -17.40 10.34
C LEU A 115 19.81 -16.36 9.77
N VAL A 116 19.31 -15.42 8.96
CA VAL A 116 20.15 -14.34 8.43
C VAL A 116 20.50 -13.38 9.57
N PRO A 117 21.78 -13.01 9.73
CA PRO A 117 22.20 -12.07 10.76
C PRO A 117 21.39 -10.77 10.71
N ALA A 118 20.86 -10.36 11.86
CA ALA A 118 19.95 -9.21 11.98
C ALA A 118 20.45 -7.94 11.26
N PRO A 119 21.72 -7.52 11.34
CA PRO A 119 22.18 -6.30 10.67
C PRO A 119 22.09 -6.38 9.13
N ILE A 120 22.30 -7.57 8.55
CA ILE A 120 22.20 -7.77 7.09
C ILE A 120 20.73 -7.74 6.68
N MET A 121 19.90 -8.48 7.40
CA MET A 121 18.46 -8.50 7.14
C MET A 121 17.83 -7.11 7.30
N ASP A 122 18.17 -6.39 8.37
CA ASP A 122 17.66 -5.05 8.62
C ASP A 122 18.07 -4.06 7.53
N LEU A 123 19.28 -4.14 7.00
CA LEU A 123 19.76 -3.30 5.89
C LEU A 123 18.97 -3.56 4.60
N LEU A 124 18.77 -4.84 4.24
CA LEU A 124 18.03 -5.24 3.05
C LEU A 124 16.56 -4.84 3.13
N LEU A 125 15.92 -5.09 4.28
CA LEU A 125 14.53 -4.74 4.52
C LEU A 125 14.35 -3.22 4.58
N HIS A 126 15.30 -2.49 5.17
CA HIS A 126 15.25 -1.04 5.24
C HIS A 126 15.23 -0.41 3.85
N TRP A 127 16.17 -0.80 2.98
CA TRP A 127 16.21 -0.33 1.60
C TRP A 127 14.92 -0.67 0.82
N ARG A 128 14.46 -1.92 0.92
CA ARG A 128 13.24 -2.39 0.26
C ARG A 128 12.00 -1.62 0.73
N ASN A 129 11.88 -1.42 2.03
CA ASN A 129 10.72 -0.76 2.62
C ASN A 129 10.73 0.76 2.38
N ASP A 130 11.90 1.38 2.23
CA ASP A 130 12.00 2.78 1.83
C ASP A 130 11.49 2.99 0.40
N GLU A 131 11.90 2.13 -0.53
CA GLU A 131 11.42 2.14 -1.91
C GLU A 131 9.92 1.80 -1.99
N THR A 132 9.45 0.84 -1.18
CA THR A 132 8.01 0.51 -1.06
C THR A 132 7.20 1.73 -0.61
N LEU A 133 7.65 2.47 0.41
CA LEU A 133 7.01 3.70 0.87
C LEU A 133 7.07 4.81 -0.18
N HIS A 134 8.15 4.90 -0.95
CA HIS A 134 8.27 5.88 -2.04
C HIS A 134 7.21 5.63 -3.13
N ARG A 135 7.06 4.39 -3.57
CA ARG A 135 6.07 4.00 -4.58
C ARG A 135 4.64 4.17 -4.07
N LEU A 136 4.38 3.77 -2.83
CA LEU A 136 3.08 3.95 -2.19
C LEU A 136 2.70 5.44 -2.11
N ALA A 137 3.67 6.31 -1.73
CA ALA A 137 3.47 7.75 -1.69
C ALA A 137 3.10 8.31 -3.06
N TYR A 138 3.82 7.93 -4.12
CA TYR A 138 3.55 8.38 -5.47
C TYR A 138 2.13 8.02 -5.93
N LEU A 139 1.67 6.80 -5.67
CA LEU A 139 0.32 6.36 -6.03
C LEU A 139 -0.76 7.09 -5.21
N ALA A 140 -0.58 7.18 -3.90
CA ALA A 140 -1.56 7.79 -3.00
C ALA A 140 -1.69 9.30 -3.22
N GLU A 141 -0.58 10.02 -3.38
CA GLU A 141 -0.56 11.45 -3.70
C GLU A 141 -1.21 11.74 -5.06
N GLY A 142 -0.98 10.88 -6.07
CA GLY A 142 -1.64 10.98 -7.38
C GLY A 142 -3.15 10.73 -7.33
N MET A 143 -3.62 9.87 -6.44
CA MET A 143 -5.06 9.66 -6.21
C MET A 143 -5.69 10.85 -5.49
N GLY A 144 -5.02 11.42 -4.48
CA GLY A 144 -5.47 12.60 -3.75
C GLY A 144 -5.64 13.81 -4.65
N GLN A 145 -4.70 14.06 -5.56
CA GLN A 145 -4.78 15.15 -6.54
C GLN A 145 -5.98 15.01 -7.47
N ARG A 146 -6.22 13.83 -8.03
CA ARG A 146 -7.38 13.56 -8.90
C ARG A 146 -8.70 13.76 -8.18
N SER A 147 -8.81 13.36 -6.93
CA SER A 147 -10.02 13.55 -6.12
C SER A 147 -10.32 15.04 -5.85
N SER A 148 -9.29 15.84 -5.60
CA SER A 148 -9.44 17.28 -5.38
C SER A 148 -9.81 18.04 -6.66
N GLU A 149 -9.26 17.66 -7.82
CA GLU A 149 -9.61 18.24 -9.12
C GLU A 149 -11.07 17.94 -9.50
N GLN A 150 -11.54 16.70 -9.29
CA GLN A 150 -12.92 16.32 -9.54
C GLN A 150 -13.89 17.12 -8.66
N SER A 151 -13.62 17.26 -7.36
CA SER A 151 -14.46 18.00 -6.44
C SER A 151 -14.53 19.50 -6.76
N THR A 152 -13.45 20.07 -7.30
CA THR A 152 -13.42 21.47 -7.75
C THR A 152 -14.23 21.66 -9.03
N GLY A 153 -14.09 20.77 -10.01
CA GLY A 153 -14.84 20.80 -11.26
C GLY A 153 -16.36 20.66 -11.05
N GLU A 154 -16.79 19.78 -10.14
CA GLU A 154 -18.21 19.62 -9.79
C GLU A 154 -18.80 20.88 -9.13
N ARG A 155 -18.04 21.54 -8.24
CA ARG A 155 -18.47 22.81 -7.62
C ARG A 155 -18.59 23.95 -8.62
N GLU A 156 -17.68 24.05 -9.57
CA GLU A 156 -17.73 25.04 -10.63
C GLU A 156 -18.91 24.82 -11.60
N MET A 157 -19.21 23.56 -11.93
CA MET A 157 -20.37 23.22 -12.75
C MET A 157 -21.69 23.54 -12.04
N GLN A 158 -21.81 23.26 -10.73
CA GLN A 158 -22.98 23.60 -9.94
C GLN A 158 -23.18 25.15 -9.84
N ALA A 159 -22.08 25.87 -9.59
CA ALA A 159 -22.14 27.34 -9.50
C ALA A 159 -22.51 28.02 -10.83
N ASN A 160 -22.16 27.42 -11.98
CA ASN A 160 -22.54 27.91 -13.30
C ASN A 160 -23.96 27.51 -13.71
N GLY A 161 -24.46 26.35 -13.24
CA GLY A 161 -25.80 25.87 -13.48
C GLY A 161 -26.91 26.74 -12.77
N GLU A 162 -26.57 27.34 -11.64
CA GLU A 162 -27.47 28.24 -10.90
C GLU A 162 -27.62 29.63 -11.52
N LYS A 163 -26.72 30.02 -12.44
CA LYS A 163 -26.82 31.27 -13.22
C LYS A 163 -27.57 31.08 -14.56
N GLY A 164 -28.69 30.37 -14.55
CA GLY A 164 -29.60 30.29 -15.68
C GLY A 164 -30.16 31.68 -16.05
N PRO A 165 -30.54 31.92 -17.34
CA PRO A 165 -30.84 33.23 -17.83
C PRO A 165 -32.03 33.84 -17.07
N LYS A 166 -31.80 34.98 -16.43
CA LYS A 166 -32.87 35.86 -16.01
C LYS A 166 -33.50 36.41 -17.30
N THR A 167 -34.58 35.77 -17.76
CA THR A 167 -35.48 36.35 -18.78
C THR A 167 -36.09 37.60 -18.20
N GLY A 168 -35.70 38.75 -18.76
CA GLY A 168 -36.36 40.01 -18.62
C GLY A 168 -37.57 40.10 -19.57
#